data_b27778579bc38d5c383b2dd6ea09fab1
#
_entry.id   b27778579bc38d5c383b2dd6ea09fab1
#
_cell.length_a   1.000
_cell.length_b   1.000
_cell.length_c   1.000
_cell.angle_alpha   90.00
_cell.angle_beta   90.00
_cell.angle_gamma   90.00
#
_symmetry.space_group_name_H-M   'P 1'
#
loop_
_entity.id
_entity.type
_entity.pdbx_description
1 polymer ?
#
loop_
_entity_poly.entity_id
_entity_poly.type
_entity_poly.pdbx_seq_one_letter_code
_entity_poly.pdbx_strand_id
1 'polypeptide(L)'
;MSVHIEAKKGEIAETILLPGDPLRAKWIAETFLDNPKCFNKVRNMFGYTGTFNGEPISVMGTGMGVPSISIYAHELINEFGVKNLIRVGSAGSYQEHVKVRDIVLAMAASSNSGVNELRFGGADYAPTADYNLFQKAVDIAKSKNIPIKAGNVFTSDEFYADNFESYKKWSKFGVLCVEMETAGLYTIAAKHNVNALTILTISDSLVTGERTTSQERETTFKDMIAIALDLA
;
A
#
# COMPACT_ATOMS: atom_id res chain seq x y z
N MET A 1 10.95 -22.05 -1.48
CA MET A 1 10.85 -21.91 0.01
C MET A 1 11.16 -20.46 0.34
N SER A 2 10.22 -19.78 0.96
CA SER A 2 10.38 -18.39 1.36
C SER A 2 11.51 -18.24 2.41
N VAL A 3 12.28 -17.16 2.33
CA VAL A 3 13.38 -16.85 3.26
C VAL A 3 12.91 -15.81 4.30
N HIS A 4 11.89 -15.02 3.97
CA HIS A 4 11.45 -13.89 4.79
C HIS A 4 10.08 -14.11 5.41
N ILE A 5 9.36 -15.18 4.99
CA ILE A 5 8.02 -15.54 5.49
C ILE A 5 8.04 -17.00 5.94
N GLU A 6 7.73 -17.25 7.22
CA GLU A 6 7.77 -18.59 7.83
C GLU A 6 6.43 -19.33 7.79
N ALA A 7 5.41 -18.77 7.13
CA ALA A 7 4.11 -19.41 6.97
C ALA A 7 4.19 -20.75 6.23
N LYS A 8 3.24 -21.63 6.52
CA LYS A 8 3.01 -22.83 5.72
C LYS A 8 2.07 -22.53 4.55
N LYS A 9 2.14 -23.36 3.52
CA LYS A 9 1.24 -23.25 2.36
C LYS A 9 -0.22 -23.39 2.83
N GLY A 10 -1.08 -22.45 2.45
CA GLY A 10 -2.47 -22.39 2.86
C GLY A 10 -2.75 -21.60 4.16
N GLU A 11 -1.72 -21.10 4.85
CA GLU A 11 -1.91 -20.24 6.03
C GLU A 11 -2.12 -18.77 5.67
N ILE A 12 -1.83 -18.35 4.44
CA ILE A 12 -2.02 -16.99 3.95
C ILE A 12 -3.22 -16.99 2.98
N ALA A 13 -4.15 -16.07 3.17
CA ALA A 13 -5.32 -15.91 2.31
C ALA A 13 -4.95 -15.38 0.90
N GLU A 14 -5.83 -15.59 -0.08
CA GLU A 14 -5.64 -15.06 -1.45
C GLU A 14 -5.63 -13.52 -1.49
N THR A 15 -6.31 -12.87 -0.55
CA THR A 15 -6.32 -11.41 -0.38
C THR A 15 -5.50 -11.02 0.85
N ILE A 16 -4.57 -10.09 0.68
CA ILE A 16 -3.70 -9.61 1.75
C ILE A 16 -3.61 -8.09 1.80
N LEU A 17 -3.73 -7.52 3.01
CA LEU A 17 -3.44 -6.11 3.27
C LEU A 17 -1.97 -5.92 3.60
N LEU A 18 -1.34 -4.91 3.01
CA LEU A 18 0.09 -4.66 3.07
C LEU A 18 0.39 -3.24 3.62
N PRO A 19 0.33 -3.03 4.94
CA PRO A 19 0.92 -1.84 5.55
C PRO A 19 2.46 -1.91 5.49
N GLY A 20 3.14 -0.76 5.43
CA GLY A 20 4.59 -0.70 5.56
C GLY A 20 5.05 -1.08 6.98
N ASP A 21 4.31 -0.64 7.98
CA ASP A 21 4.60 -0.82 9.40
C ASP A 21 4.05 -2.16 9.93
N PRO A 22 4.92 -3.05 10.50
CA PRO A 22 4.48 -4.31 11.07
C PRO A 22 3.62 -4.16 12.32
N LEU A 23 3.74 -3.08 13.08
CA LEU A 23 2.85 -2.82 14.22
C LEU A 23 1.45 -2.41 13.75
N ARG A 24 1.36 -1.70 12.62
CA ARG A 24 0.05 -1.45 11.97
C ARG A 24 -0.56 -2.76 11.48
N ALA A 25 0.22 -3.69 10.93
CA ALA A 25 -0.29 -5.01 10.56
C ALA A 25 -0.89 -5.74 11.77
N LYS A 26 -0.19 -5.72 12.90
CA LYS A 26 -0.67 -6.28 14.17
C LYS A 26 -1.96 -5.59 14.63
N TRP A 27 -1.98 -4.26 14.64
CA TRP A 27 -3.16 -3.49 15.05
C TRP A 27 -4.38 -3.78 14.16
N ILE A 28 -4.21 -3.85 12.84
CA ILE A 28 -5.30 -4.21 11.92
C ILE A 28 -5.83 -5.60 12.26
N ALA A 29 -4.95 -6.58 12.44
CA ALA A 29 -5.35 -7.96 12.75
C ALA A 29 -6.12 -8.04 14.08
N GLU A 30 -5.60 -7.45 15.14
CA GLU A 30 -6.19 -7.52 16.49
C GLU A 30 -7.47 -6.69 16.62
N THR A 31 -7.65 -5.65 15.77
CA THR A 31 -8.81 -4.73 15.85
C THR A 31 -9.97 -5.18 14.97
N PHE A 32 -9.69 -5.74 13.80
CA PHE A 32 -10.71 -5.94 12.76
C PHE A 32 -10.93 -7.40 12.34
N LEU A 33 -9.96 -8.29 12.59
CA LEU A 33 -10.11 -9.68 12.14
C LEU A 33 -10.63 -10.57 13.26
N ASP A 34 -11.49 -11.51 12.90
CA ASP A 34 -11.91 -12.58 13.80
C ASP A 34 -10.83 -13.68 13.86
N ASN A 35 -10.50 -14.11 15.08
CA ASN A 35 -9.54 -15.17 15.37
C ASN A 35 -8.18 -15.04 14.64
N PRO A 36 -7.51 -13.88 14.67
CA PRO A 36 -6.27 -13.67 13.94
C PRO A 36 -5.15 -14.59 14.46
N LYS A 37 -4.47 -15.27 13.55
CA LYS A 37 -3.31 -16.12 13.83
C LYS A 37 -2.07 -15.52 13.21
N CYS A 38 -1.01 -15.33 14.01
CA CYS A 38 0.26 -14.85 13.52
C CYS A 38 0.97 -15.97 12.74
N PHE A 39 1.23 -15.76 11.45
CA PHE A 39 1.95 -16.70 10.60
C PHE A 39 3.40 -16.29 10.35
N ASN A 40 3.78 -15.06 10.62
CA ASN A 40 5.17 -14.59 10.40
C ASN A 40 5.65 -13.65 11.50
N LYS A 41 6.89 -13.90 11.96
CA LYS A 41 7.64 -13.05 12.88
C LYS A 41 9.09 -12.80 12.40
N VAL A 42 9.47 -13.40 11.29
CA VAL A 42 10.81 -13.24 10.72
C VAL A 42 11.10 -11.75 10.50
N ARG A 43 12.24 -11.28 10.97
CA ARG A 43 12.68 -9.86 10.91
C ARG A 43 11.68 -8.87 11.54
N ASN A 44 10.83 -9.33 12.45
CA ASN A 44 9.70 -8.57 13.03
C ASN A 44 8.67 -8.08 11.98
N MET A 45 8.68 -8.64 10.78
CA MET A 45 7.67 -8.36 9.77
C MET A 45 6.42 -9.20 10.07
N PHE A 46 5.64 -8.75 11.07
CA PHE A 46 4.47 -9.47 11.55
C PHE A 46 3.44 -9.66 10.44
N GLY A 47 2.97 -10.91 10.31
CA GLY A 47 1.89 -11.29 9.40
C GLY A 47 0.83 -12.12 10.13
N TYR A 48 -0.44 -11.85 9.82
CA TYR A 48 -1.60 -12.47 10.46
C TYR A 48 -2.63 -12.88 9.41
N THR A 49 -3.31 -13.98 9.67
CA THR A 49 -4.51 -14.40 8.91
C THR A 49 -5.66 -14.59 9.88
N GLY A 50 -6.82 -14.07 9.54
CA GLY A 50 -8.07 -14.23 10.24
C GLY A 50 -9.23 -14.19 9.25
N THR A 51 -10.43 -13.88 9.73
CA THR A 51 -11.60 -13.67 8.88
C THR A 51 -12.17 -12.28 9.10
N PHE A 52 -12.78 -11.73 8.07
CA PHE A 52 -13.56 -10.49 8.12
C PHE A 52 -14.90 -10.74 7.41
N ASN A 53 -16.02 -10.55 8.11
CA ASN A 53 -17.37 -10.90 7.63
C ASN A 53 -17.49 -12.37 7.13
N GLY A 54 -16.71 -13.28 7.72
CA GLY A 54 -16.67 -14.70 7.36
C GLY A 54 -15.68 -15.06 6.24
N GLU A 55 -15.14 -14.08 5.52
CA GLU A 55 -14.16 -14.30 4.44
C GLU A 55 -12.71 -14.27 4.99
N PRO A 56 -11.84 -15.20 4.54
CA PRO A 56 -10.44 -15.21 4.96
C PRO A 56 -9.68 -14.04 4.38
N ILE A 57 -8.91 -13.35 5.24
CA ILE A 57 -8.06 -12.24 4.86
C ILE A 57 -6.76 -12.27 5.67
N SER A 58 -5.67 -11.86 5.03
CA SER A 58 -4.36 -11.72 5.67
C SER A 58 -3.96 -10.25 5.77
N VAL A 59 -3.06 -9.96 6.70
CA VAL A 59 -2.40 -8.68 6.80
C VAL A 59 -0.95 -8.88 7.20
N MET A 60 0.00 -8.18 6.53
CA MET A 60 1.43 -8.32 6.81
C MET A 60 2.18 -7.02 6.58
N GLY A 61 3.14 -6.71 7.45
CA GLY A 61 4.07 -5.61 7.24
C GLY A 61 5.00 -5.86 6.04
N THR A 62 5.37 -4.79 5.33
CA THR A 62 6.26 -4.89 4.17
C THR A 62 7.57 -4.12 4.32
N GLY A 63 7.73 -3.36 5.40
CA GLY A 63 8.80 -2.38 5.53
C GLY A 63 8.59 -1.17 4.63
N MET A 64 9.63 -0.38 4.41
CA MET A 64 9.62 0.83 3.62
C MET A 64 10.45 0.67 2.35
N GLY A 65 9.96 1.26 1.25
CA GLY A 65 10.67 1.38 -0.02
C GLY A 65 10.45 0.22 -0.99
N VAL A 66 10.67 0.51 -2.26
CA VAL A 66 10.51 -0.43 -3.39
C VAL A 66 11.27 -1.75 -3.18
N PRO A 67 12.53 -1.76 -2.72
CA PRO A 67 13.25 -3.03 -2.51
C PRO A 67 12.57 -3.92 -1.47
N SER A 68 12.10 -3.34 -0.34
CA SER A 68 11.48 -4.12 0.74
C SER A 68 10.16 -4.74 0.29
N ILE A 69 9.21 -3.94 -0.21
CA ILE A 69 7.91 -4.47 -0.67
C ILE A 69 8.08 -5.47 -1.81
N SER A 70 9.11 -5.30 -2.65
CA SER A 70 9.40 -6.21 -3.75
C SER A 70 9.74 -7.62 -3.28
N ILE A 71 10.47 -7.76 -2.17
CA ILE A 71 10.79 -9.06 -1.56
C ILE A 71 9.51 -9.74 -1.10
N TYR A 72 8.74 -9.08 -0.24
CA TYR A 72 7.53 -9.66 0.36
C TYR A 72 6.45 -9.96 -0.68
N ALA A 73 6.17 -9.04 -1.61
CA ALA A 73 5.20 -9.28 -2.67
C ALA A 73 5.61 -10.47 -3.56
N HIS A 74 6.89 -10.59 -3.91
CA HIS A 74 7.39 -11.74 -4.69
C HIS A 74 7.15 -13.06 -3.97
N GLU A 75 7.50 -13.16 -2.69
CA GLU A 75 7.31 -14.39 -1.92
C GLU A 75 5.83 -14.71 -1.68
N LEU A 76 5.00 -13.71 -1.35
CA LEU A 76 3.56 -13.87 -1.17
C LEU A 76 2.89 -14.45 -2.42
N ILE A 77 3.26 -13.97 -3.59
CA ILE A 77 2.70 -14.44 -4.87
C ILE A 77 3.20 -15.85 -5.21
N ASN A 78 4.52 -16.05 -5.21
CA ASN A 78 5.11 -17.25 -5.80
C ASN A 78 5.14 -18.45 -4.85
N GLU A 79 5.26 -18.22 -3.54
CA GLU A 79 5.33 -19.31 -2.55
C GLU A 79 3.97 -19.59 -1.89
N PHE A 80 3.12 -18.56 -1.73
CA PHE A 80 1.88 -18.68 -0.98
C PHE A 80 0.60 -18.52 -1.82
N GLY A 81 0.73 -18.11 -3.10
CA GLY A 81 -0.39 -18.06 -4.04
C GLY A 81 -1.34 -16.88 -3.81
N VAL A 82 -0.86 -15.79 -3.22
CA VAL A 82 -1.64 -14.55 -3.04
C VAL A 82 -2.01 -13.98 -4.42
N LYS A 83 -3.27 -13.56 -4.56
CA LYS A 83 -3.83 -13.04 -5.81
C LYS A 83 -4.16 -11.56 -5.76
N ASN A 84 -4.55 -11.05 -4.59
CA ASN A 84 -4.95 -9.67 -4.40
C ASN A 84 -4.04 -9.02 -3.34
N LEU A 85 -3.17 -8.11 -3.76
CA LEU A 85 -2.25 -7.38 -2.89
C LEU A 85 -2.75 -5.95 -2.70
N ILE A 86 -3.20 -5.61 -1.50
CA ILE A 86 -3.81 -4.32 -1.20
C ILE A 86 -2.90 -3.57 -0.23
N ARG A 87 -2.14 -2.61 -0.75
CA ARG A 87 -1.34 -1.73 0.09
C ARG A 87 -2.22 -0.74 0.82
N VAL A 88 -2.04 -0.63 2.13
CA VAL A 88 -2.69 0.33 3.03
C VAL A 88 -1.62 1.19 3.70
N GLY A 89 -1.38 2.37 3.15
CA GLY A 89 -0.23 3.19 3.48
C GLY A 89 -0.56 4.61 3.93
N SER A 90 0.47 5.34 4.40
CA SER A 90 0.44 6.79 4.58
C SER A 90 1.18 7.47 3.44
N ALA A 91 0.83 8.73 3.17
CA ALA A 91 1.45 9.54 2.11
C ALA A 91 1.51 11.02 2.48
N GLY A 92 2.49 11.73 1.91
CA GLY A 92 2.59 13.18 1.99
C GLY A 92 1.92 13.86 0.80
N SER A 93 1.02 14.83 1.05
CA SER A 93 0.30 15.53 -0.01
C SER A 93 1.21 16.48 -0.80
N TYR A 94 1.01 16.50 -2.13
CA TYR A 94 1.62 17.44 -3.07
C TYR A 94 0.65 18.52 -3.57
N GLN A 95 -0.62 18.48 -3.14
CA GLN A 95 -1.69 19.34 -3.63
C GLN A 95 -2.41 20.06 -2.50
N GLU A 96 -2.77 21.33 -2.70
CA GLU A 96 -3.55 22.09 -1.71
C GLU A 96 -4.94 21.51 -1.44
N HIS A 97 -5.56 20.89 -2.46
CA HIS A 97 -6.89 20.30 -2.37
C HIS A 97 -6.91 18.86 -1.82
N VAL A 98 -5.75 18.30 -1.54
CA VAL A 98 -5.57 16.98 -0.92
C VAL A 98 -5.09 17.20 0.51
N LYS A 99 -6.00 17.08 1.47
CA LYS A 99 -5.78 17.45 2.87
C LYS A 99 -5.27 16.28 3.71
N VAL A 100 -4.65 16.61 4.84
CA VAL A 100 -4.35 15.61 5.87
C VAL A 100 -5.63 14.86 6.26
N ARG A 101 -5.53 13.54 6.36
CA ARG A 101 -6.61 12.54 6.54
C ARG A 101 -7.47 12.24 5.31
N ASP A 102 -7.29 12.92 4.17
CA ASP A 102 -7.92 12.49 2.92
C ASP A 102 -7.44 11.09 2.52
N ILE A 103 -8.32 10.35 1.84
CA ILE A 103 -8.00 9.04 1.28
C ILE A 103 -7.72 9.17 -0.21
N VAL A 104 -6.60 8.60 -0.64
CA VAL A 104 -6.17 8.56 -2.03
C VAL A 104 -6.15 7.12 -2.53
N LEU A 105 -6.86 6.83 -3.62
CA LEU A 105 -6.71 5.61 -4.41
C LEU A 105 -5.70 5.87 -5.53
N ALA A 106 -4.59 5.14 -5.51
CA ALA A 106 -3.54 5.30 -6.53
C ALA A 106 -3.93 4.57 -7.82
N MET A 107 -4.28 5.33 -8.86
CA MET A 107 -4.55 4.77 -10.20
C MET A 107 -3.26 4.31 -10.89
N ALA A 108 -2.20 5.10 -10.72
CA ALA A 108 -0.89 4.86 -11.29
C ALA A 108 0.18 5.43 -10.35
N ALA A 109 1.42 5.04 -10.54
CA ALA A 109 2.55 5.56 -9.77
C ALA A 109 3.71 5.97 -10.68
N SER A 110 4.04 7.27 -10.66
CA SER A 110 5.35 7.74 -11.13
C SER A 110 6.43 7.39 -10.10
N SER A 111 7.68 7.25 -10.51
CA SER A 111 8.75 6.92 -9.56
C SER A 111 10.10 7.51 -9.98
N ASN A 112 10.98 7.75 -8.98
CA ASN A 112 12.40 7.95 -9.18
C ASN A 112 13.22 6.69 -8.85
N SER A 113 12.57 5.56 -8.54
CA SER A 113 13.27 4.31 -8.24
C SER A 113 13.95 3.74 -9.49
N GLY A 114 15.23 3.44 -9.38
CA GLY A 114 16.01 2.80 -10.45
C GLY A 114 15.59 1.35 -10.77
N VAL A 115 14.72 0.74 -9.97
CA VAL A 115 14.32 -0.67 -10.14
C VAL A 115 13.64 -0.92 -11.49
N ASN A 116 12.72 -0.04 -11.90
CA ASN A 116 12.04 -0.18 -13.19
C ASN A 116 12.93 0.24 -14.35
N GLU A 117 13.76 1.27 -14.21
CA GLU A 117 14.75 1.66 -15.22
C GLU A 117 15.67 0.48 -15.58
N LEU A 118 16.23 -0.19 -14.57
CA LEU A 118 17.07 -1.39 -14.76
C LEU A 118 16.30 -2.54 -15.40
N ARG A 119 15.05 -2.74 -15.03
CA ARG A 119 14.20 -3.84 -15.53
C ARG A 119 13.80 -3.66 -16.97
N PHE A 120 13.53 -2.44 -17.41
CA PHE A 120 13.03 -2.11 -18.75
C PHE A 120 14.10 -1.50 -19.67
N GLY A 121 15.39 -1.51 -19.25
CA GLY A 121 16.49 -1.02 -20.07
C GLY A 121 16.40 0.48 -20.42
N GLY A 122 15.89 1.29 -19.49
CA GLY A 122 15.72 2.72 -19.68
C GLY A 122 14.41 3.13 -20.39
N ALA A 123 13.56 2.17 -20.76
CA ALA A 123 12.23 2.50 -21.29
C ALA A 123 11.26 2.87 -20.17
N ASP A 124 10.31 3.75 -20.47
CA ASP A 124 9.25 4.12 -19.56
C ASP A 124 8.28 2.96 -19.36
N TYR A 125 7.97 2.67 -18.10
CA TYR A 125 6.92 1.75 -17.70
C TYR A 125 5.94 2.49 -16.79
N ALA A 126 4.64 2.33 -17.02
CA ALA A 126 3.57 2.94 -16.23
C ALA A 126 2.98 1.92 -15.23
N PRO A 127 3.44 1.87 -13.97
CA PRO A 127 2.84 1.05 -12.93
C PRO A 127 1.39 1.49 -12.66
N THR A 128 0.43 0.59 -12.88
CA THR A 128 -1.01 0.87 -12.73
C THR A 128 -1.69 -0.12 -11.80
N ALA A 129 -2.74 0.34 -11.13
CA ALA A 129 -3.61 -0.51 -10.33
C ALA A 129 -4.35 -1.52 -11.22
N ASP A 130 -4.76 -2.65 -10.61
CA ASP A 130 -5.79 -3.49 -11.21
C ASP A 130 -7.12 -2.74 -11.30
N TYR A 131 -7.74 -2.76 -12.48
CA TYR A 131 -8.96 -2.01 -12.74
C TYR A 131 -10.14 -2.50 -11.87
N ASN A 132 -10.30 -3.81 -11.70
CA ASN A 132 -11.43 -4.37 -10.97
C ASN A 132 -11.33 -4.07 -9.48
N LEU A 133 -10.15 -4.22 -8.88
CA LEU A 133 -9.92 -3.82 -7.48
C LEU A 133 -10.13 -2.32 -7.29
N PHE A 134 -9.64 -1.50 -8.22
CA PHE A 134 -9.81 -0.06 -8.15
C PHE A 134 -11.30 0.33 -8.21
N GLN A 135 -12.06 -0.21 -9.16
CA GLN A 135 -13.49 0.06 -9.30
C GLN A 135 -14.27 -0.40 -8.07
N LYS A 136 -13.99 -1.62 -7.57
CA LYS A 136 -14.59 -2.15 -6.32
C LYS A 136 -14.32 -1.22 -5.14
N ALA A 137 -13.08 -0.72 -4.97
CA ALA A 137 -12.75 0.22 -3.90
C ALA A 137 -13.51 1.55 -4.01
N VAL A 138 -13.69 2.07 -5.23
CA VAL A 138 -14.51 3.28 -5.47
C VAL A 138 -15.97 3.05 -5.06
N ASP A 139 -16.55 1.91 -5.40
CA ASP A 139 -17.94 1.59 -5.08
C ASP A 139 -18.15 1.35 -3.58
N ILE A 140 -17.20 0.69 -2.92
CA ILE A 140 -17.18 0.53 -1.45
C ILE A 140 -17.10 1.91 -0.76
N ALA A 141 -16.19 2.77 -1.18
CA ALA A 141 -16.05 4.12 -0.62
C ALA A 141 -17.35 4.92 -0.73
N LYS A 142 -18.02 4.86 -1.91
CA LYS A 142 -19.32 5.48 -2.11
C LYS A 142 -20.40 4.91 -1.19
N SER A 143 -20.48 3.59 -1.06
CA SER A 143 -21.49 2.93 -0.20
C SER A 143 -21.33 3.29 1.28
N LYS A 144 -20.10 3.52 1.72
CA LYS A 144 -19.76 3.94 3.08
C LYS A 144 -19.77 5.46 3.28
N ASN A 145 -20.06 6.26 2.25
CA ASN A 145 -19.98 7.73 2.26
C ASN A 145 -18.58 8.23 2.66
N ILE A 146 -17.53 7.52 2.29
CA ILE A 146 -16.13 7.91 2.54
C ILE A 146 -15.64 8.69 1.31
N PRO A 147 -15.30 9.98 1.45
CA PRO A 147 -14.78 10.76 0.34
C PRO A 147 -13.38 10.28 -0.03
N ILE A 148 -13.12 10.11 -1.32
CA ILE A 148 -11.83 9.69 -1.86
C ILE A 148 -11.33 10.66 -2.93
N LYS A 149 -10.03 10.70 -3.09
CA LYS A 149 -9.33 11.26 -4.25
C LYS A 149 -8.75 10.08 -5.06
N ALA A 150 -8.67 10.22 -6.37
CA ALA A 150 -8.10 9.19 -7.22
C ALA A 150 -7.19 9.82 -8.28
N GLY A 151 -6.01 9.25 -8.50
CA GLY A 151 -5.08 9.78 -9.48
C GLY A 151 -3.69 9.17 -9.38
N ASN A 152 -2.73 9.83 -10.02
CA ASN A 152 -1.32 9.44 -10.00
C ASN A 152 -0.67 9.80 -8.66
N VAL A 153 0.14 8.90 -8.13
CA VAL A 153 0.97 9.13 -6.94
C VAL A 153 2.46 9.06 -7.32
N PHE A 154 3.33 9.50 -6.42
CA PHE A 154 4.77 9.42 -6.64
C PHE A 154 5.40 8.46 -5.63
N THR A 155 6.07 7.43 -6.12
CA THR A 155 6.88 6.51 -5.33
C THR A 155 8.33 7.00 -5.30
N SER A 156 8.79 7.42 -4.13
CA SER A 156 10.15 7.93 -3.92
C SER A 156 11.04 6.93 -3.21
N ASP A 157 12.29 6.79 -3.64
CA ASP A 157 13.31 6.06 -2.90
C ASP A 157 13.90 6.88 -1.74
N GLU A 158 13.65 8.20 -1.70
CA GLU A 158 14.15 9.11 -0.68
C GLU A 158 13.00 9.67 0.17
N PHE A 159 13.12 9.56 1.50
CA PHE A 159 12.22 10.22 2.44
C PHE A 159 12.75 11.63 2.80
N TYR A 160 14.05 11.78 2.95
CA TYR A 160 14.74 13.04 3.23
C TYR A 160 15.45 13.52 1.98
N ALA A 161 14.70 14.17 1.07
CA ALA A 161 15.26 14.72 -0.16
C ALA A 161 16.07 15.99 0.11
N ASP A 162 17.24 16.12 -0.51
CA ASP A 162 18.10 17.31 -0.41
C ASP A 162 17.40 18.58 -0.90
N ASN A 163 16.54 18.46 -1.91
CA ASN A 163 15.72 19.56 -2.41
C ASN A 163 14.26 19.37 -1.98
N PHE A 164 13.87 20.02 -0.88
CA PHE A 164 12.50 19.99 -0.38
C PHE A 164 11.45 20.49 -1.40
N GLU A 165 11.82 21.37 -2.32
CA GLU A 165 10.90 21.92 -3.33
C GLU A 165 10.71 20.99 -4.55
N SER A 166 11.41 19.86 -4.60
CA SER A 166 11.32 18.90 -5.72
C SER A 166 9.89 18.42 -5.99
N TYR A 167 9.03 18.39 -4.96
CA TYR A 167 7.61 18.03 -5.10
C TYR A 167 6.85 18.96 -6.05
N LYS A 168 7.22 20.25 -6.17
CA LYS A 168 6.56 21.25 -7.04
C LYS A 168 6.56 20.82 -8.51
N LYS A 169 7.60 20.09 -8.94
CA LYS A 169 7.68 19.52 -10.27
C LYS A 169 6.53 18.52 -10.51
N TRP A 170 6.33 17.61 -9.59
CA TRP A 170 5.29 16.59 -9.66
C TRP A 170 3.89 17.16 -9.47
N SER A 171 3.75 18.11 -8.54
CA SER A 171 2.49 18.82 -8.29
C SER A 171 1.93 19.51 -9.55
N LYS A 172 2.79 20.12 -10.38
CA LYS A 172 2.39 20.76 -11.64
C LYS A 172 1.75 19.80 -12.66
N PHE A 173 2.07 18.50 -12.57
CA PHE A 173 1.51 17.46 -13.43
C PHE A 173 0.36 16.69 -12.75
N GLY A 174 -0.20 17.23 -11.67
CA GLY A 174 -1.36 16.68 -11.00
C GLY A 174 -1.09 15.43 -10.14
N VAL A 175 0.18 15.11 -9.83
CA VAL A 175 0.51 14.04 -8.89
C VAL A 175 -0.01 14.42 -7.51
N LEU A 176 -0.78 13.53 -6.88
CA LEU A 176 -1.54 13.84 -5.67
C LEU A 176 -0.69 13.83 -4.40
N CYS A 177 0.19 12.85 -4.27
CA CYS A 177 0.96 12.62 -3.04
C CYS A 177 2.20 11.77 -3.30
N VAL A 178 3.08 11.69 -2.30
CA VAL A 178 4.29 10.85 -2.29
C VAL A 178 4.16 9.73 -1.25
N GLU A 179 4.65 8.56 -1.62
CA GLU A 179 4.84 7.38 -0.80
C GLU A 179 6.08 6.61 -1.31
N MET A 180 6.34 5.38 -0.87
CA MET A 180 7.62 4.73 -1.17
C MET A 180 7.51 3.32 -1.78
N GLU A 181 6.32 2.79 -2.11
CA GLU A 181 6.15 1.36 -2.45
C GLU A 181 5.29 1.06 -3.69
N THR A 182 4.35 1.93 -4.03
CA THR A 182 3.28 1.64 -5.02
C THR A 182 3.81 1.22 -6.38
N ALA A 183 4.81 1.94 -6.92
CA ALA A 183 5.38 1.59 -8.23
C ALA A 183 5.99 0.19 -8.23
N GLY A 184 6.69 -0.20 -7.15
CA GLY A 184 7.26 -1.54 -7.00
C GLY A 184 6.19 -2.61 -6.92
N LEU A 185 5.15 -2.40 -6.10
CA LEU A 185 4.04 -3.33 -5.94
C LEU A 185 3.29 -3.57 -7.26
N TYR A 186 2.89 -2.51 -7.95
CA TYR A 186 2.16 -2.62 -9.22
C TYR A 186 2.98 -3.32 -10.30
N THR A 187 4.28 -3.01 -10.39
CA THR A 187 5.17 -3.65 -11.36
C THR A 187 5.32 -5.16 -11.10
N ILE A 188 5.43 -5.57 -9.84
CA ILE A 188 5.56 -7.00 -9.49
C ILE A 188 4.23 -7.71 -9.72
N ALA A 189 3.12 -7.14 -9.32
CA ALA A 189 1.80 -7.71 -9.54
C ALA A 189 1.54 -7.95 -11.03
N ALA A 190 1.80 -6.95 -11.88
CA ALA A 190 1.68 -7.06 -13.32
C ALA A 190 2.56 -8.17 -13.92
N LYS A 191 3.82 -8.28 -13.45
CA LYS A 191 4.74 -9.35 -13.89
C LYS A 191 4.19 -10.75 -13.65
N HIS A 192 3.46 -10.94 -12.56
CA HIS A 192 2.94 -12.24 -12.13
C HIS A 192 1.45 -12.45 -12.44
N ASN A 193 0.81 -11.51 -13.16
CA ASN A 193 -0.62 -11.54 -13.51
C ASN A 193 -1.51 -11.70 -12.25
N VAL A 194 -1.21 -10.95 -11.20
CA VAL A 194 -2.02 -10.84 -9.98
C VAL A 194 -2.46 -9.39 -9.78
N ASN A 195 -3.47 -9.19 -8.97
CA ASN A 195 -4.10 -7.90 -8.79
C ASN A 195 -3.41 -7.10 -7.69
N ALA A 196 -3.25 -5.79 -7.88
CA ALA A 196 -2.76 -4.89 -6.85
C ALA A 196 -3.51 -3.57 -6.82
N LEU A 197 -3.71 -3.04 -5.61
CA LEU A 197 -4.27 -1.72 -5.36
C LEU A 197 -3.53 -1.07 -4.19
N THR A 198 -3.33 0.24 -4.28
CA THR A 198 -2.82 1.05 -3.17
C THR A 198 -3.88 2.04 -2.73
N ILE A 199 -4.18 2.01 -1.43
CA ILE A 199 -5.06 2.94 -0.72
C ILE A 199 -4.19 3.68 0.30
N LEU A 200 -4.22 5.01 0.26
CA LEU A 200 -3.36 5.85 1.10
C LEU A 200 -4.20 6.78 1.95
N THR A 201 -3.80 7.00 3.19
CA THR A 201 -4.27 8.13 3.99
C THR A 201 -3.19 9.20 4.02
N ILE A 202 -3.56 10.44 3.75
CA ILE A 202 -2.64 11.56 3.82
C ILE A 202 -2.26 11.83 5.27
N SER A 203 -0.99 11.65 5.59
CA SER A 203 -0.44 11.84 6.94
C SER A 203 0.19 13.21 7.16
N ASP A 204 0.62 13.85 6.09
CA ASP A 204 1.26 15.16 6.11
C ASP A 204 1.09 15.87 4.77
N SER A 205 1.29 17.18 4.76
CA SER A 205 1.24 18.01 3.56
C SER A 205 2.56 18.73 3.36
N LEU A 206 3.22 18.49 2.23
CA LEU A 206 4.43 19.24 1.85
C LEU A 206 4.10 20.67 1.42
N VAL A 207 2.82 20.95 1.13
CA VAL A 207 2.35 22.27 0.73
C VAL A 207 2.09 23.17 1.93
N THR A 208 1.39 22.65 2.95
CA THR A 208 0.97 23.44 4.13
C THR A 208 1.86 23.21 5.35
N GLY A 209 2.66 22.16 5.38
CA GLY A 209 3.48 21.76 6.52
C GLY A 209 2.68 21.05 7.64
N GLU A 210 1.38 20.83 7.48
CA GLU A 210 0.55 20.09 8.44
C GLU A 210 0.99 18.62 8.52
N ARG A 211 0.97 18.04 9.72
CA ARG A 211 1.40 16.65 9.97
C ARG A 211 0.55 15.97 11.03
N THR A 212 0.36 14.65 10.88
CA THR A 212 -0.15 13.77 11.94
C THR A 212 1.01 13.27 12.81
N THR A 213 0.69 12.84 14.03
CA THR A 213 1.66 12.17 14.91
C THR A 213 1.94 10.73 14.47
N SER A 214 3.04 10.13 14.96
CA SER A 214 3.35 8.73 14.69
C SER A 214 2.25 7.78 15.19
N GLN A 215 1.68 8.08 16.35
CA GLN A 215 0.58 7.29 16.93
C GLN A 215 -0.69 7.36 16.08
N GLU A 216 -1.05 8.53 15.54
CA GLU A 216 -2.16 8.66 14.60
C GLU A 216 -1.93 7.82 13.34
N ARG A 217 -0.71 7.81 12.80
CA ARG A 217 -0.36 6.99 11.62
C ARG A 217 -0.50 5.49 11.88
N GLU A 218 -0.32 5.04 13.09
CA GLU A 218 -0.45 3.63 13.48
C GLU A 218 -1.91 3.20 13.62
N THR A 219 -2.75 4.01 14.27
CA THR A 219 -4.03 3.55 14.82
C THR A 219 -5.29 4.28 14.36
N THR A 220 -5.21 5.36 13.58
CA THR A 220 -6.38 6.21 13.29
C THR A 220 -6.88 6.17 11.85
N PHE A 221 -6.22 5.45 10.95
CA PHE A 221 -6.61 5.41 9.54
C PHE A 221 -7.73 4.39 9.25
N LYS A 222 -8.80 4.46 10.05
CA LYS A 222 -9.90 3.48 10.03
C LYS A 222 -10.66 3.46 8.72
N ASP A 223 -10.90 4.61 8.08
CA ASP A 223 -11.67 4.67 6.83
C ASP A 223 -10.95 3.98 5.68
N MET A 224 -9.62 4.16 5.58
CA MET A 224 -8.79 3.42 4.63
C MET A 224 -8.90 1.91 4.84
N ILE A 225 -8.80 1.47 6.09
CA ILE A 225 -8.88 0.04 6.44
C ILE A 225 -10.29 -0.50 6.18
N ALA A 226 -11.34 0.29 6.46
CA ALA A 226 -12.73 -0.11 6.17
C ALA A 226 -12.99 -0.33 4.67
N ILE A 227 -12.37 0.46 3.79
CA ILE A 227 -12.42 0.22 2.34
C ILE A 227 -11.64 -1.06 1.99
N ALA A 228 -10.43 -1.20 2.55
CA ALA A 228 -9.54 -2.30 2.19
C ALA A 228 -10.07 -3.67 2.64
N LEU A 229 -10.71 -3.77 3.80
CA LEU A 229 -11.27 -5.02 4.33
C LEU A 229 -12.44 -5.54 3.48
N ASP A 230 -13.28 -4.65 2.94
CA ASP A 230 -14.41 -5.06 2.08
C ASP A 230 -13.98 -5.44 0.65
N LEU A 231 -12.67 -5.41 0.35
CA LEU A 231 -12.11 -5.92 -0.92
C LEU A 231 -11.85 -7.44 -0.89
N ALA A 232 -11.90 -8.05 0.29
CA ALA A 232 -11.75 -9.49 0.46
C ALA A 232 -12.86 -10.29 -0.24
#